data_1e0657a731b1a13f62dd71b2f44e9b5a
#
_entry.id   1e0657a731b1a13f62dd71b2f44e9b5a
#
_cell.length_a   1.000
_cell.length_b   1.000
_cell.length_c   1.000
_cell.angle_alpha   90.00
_cell.angle_beta   90.00
_cell.angle_gamma   90.00
#
_symmetry.space_group_name_H-M   'P 1'
#
loop_
_entity.id
_entity.type
_entity.pdbx_description
1 polymer ?
#
loop_
_entity_poly.entity_id
_entity_poly.type
_entity_poly.pdbx_seq_one_letter_code
_entity_poly.pdbx_strand_id
1 'polypeptide(L)'
;ETVIGAHDDFMEASSVRYAQGLNQVGVNVDAKVFSTNRLRKVAKNRLGAMPSTQAGQKVSVSTTEVQGKLSQFADLEDTVSFNQLTTLRKDLGRAAYSGDMHSGVASHDAMQFLSEIDNILDDFVKAPRVAKGGPGAGQMLPQNWKKTIGGFRSANDMYKHGIQPFKDILTESITKDLLKRGAVQPSMIVGAL
;
A
#
# COMPACT_ATOMS: atom_id res chain seq x y z
N GLU A 1 -11.85 3.86 30.09
CA GLU A 1 -11.55 4.09 28.65
C GLU A 1 -12.12 2.94 27.84
N THR A 2 -12.94 3.22 26.83
CA THR A 2 -13.53 2.19 25.97
C THR A 2 -12.53 1.83 24.85
N VAL A 3 -12.60 0.60 24.33
CA VAL A 3 -11.76 0.16 23.19
C VAL A 3 -11.95 1.09 21.99
N ILE A 4 -13.15 1.62 21.78
CA ILE A 4 -13.44 2.58 20.71
C ILE A 4 -12.70 3.89 20.96
N GLY A 5 -12.74 4.44 22.19
CA GLY A 5 -12.00 5.67 22.53
C GLY A 5 -10.49 5.50 22.32
N ALA A 6 -9.91 4.40 22.79
CA ALA A 6 -8.50 4.10 22.60
C ALA A 6 -8.11 3.93 21.11
N HIS A 7 -9.00 3.36 20.29
CA HIS A 7 -8.81 3.27 18.84
C HIS A 7 -8.81 4.67 18.20
N ASP A 8 -9.76 5.53 18.57
CA ASP A 8 -9.87 6.87 18.00
C ASP A 8 -8.66 7.74 18.38
N ASP A 9 -8.21 7.68 19.62
CA ASP A 9 -6.98 8.34 20.08
C ASP A 9 -5.74 7.85 19.33
N PHE A 10 -5.66 6.53 19.08
CA PHE A 10 -4.58 5.95 18.26
C PHE A 10 -4.63 6.44 16.81
N MET A 11 -5.80 6.52 16.18
CA MET A 11 -5.97 7.00 14.82
C MET A 11 -5.59 8.48 14.70
N GLU A 12 -5.97 9.31 15.67
CA GLU A 12 -5.58 10.71 15.73
C GLU A 12 -4.06 10.86 15.89
N ALA A 13 -3.43 10.17 16.84
CA ALA A 13 -1.99 10.18 17.05
C ALA A 13 -1.21 9.72 15.81
N SER A 14 -1.72 8.71 15.10
CA SER A 14 -1.14 8.22 13.85
C SER A 14 -1.23 9.29 12.75
N SER A 15 -2.38 9.95 12.61
CA SER A 15 -2.60 11.03 11.64
C SER A 15 -1.64 12.20 11.86
N VAL A 16 -1.45 12.62 13.12
CA VAL A 16 -0.50 13.68 13.51
C VAL A 16 0.93 13.29 13.13
N ARG A 17 1.34 12.05 13.40
CA ARG A 17 2.70 11.58 13.01
C ARG A 17 2.92 11.55 11.51
N TYR A 18 1.92 11.13 10.72
CA TYR A 18 2.00 11.20 9.27
C TYR A 18 2.17 12.65 8.79
N ALA A 19 1.35 13.57 9.31
CA ALA A 19 1.43 14.98 8.97
C ALA A 19 2.81 15.58 9.33
N GLN A 20 3.34 15.27 10.50
CA GLN A 20 4.68 15.70 10.93
C GLN A 20 5.79 15.14 10.02
N GLY A 21 5.69 13.88 9.60
CA GLY A 21 6.65 13.26 8.68
C GLY A 21 6.65 13.93 7.30
N LEU A 22 5.48 14.37 6.82
CA LEU A 22 5.33 15.00 5.51
C LEU A 22 5.67 16.50 5.49
N ASN A 23 5.47 17.21 6.61
CA ASN A 23 5.64 18.67 6.70
C ASN A 23 7.07 19.13 6.98
N GLN A 24 8.08 18.34 6.63
CA GLN A 24 9.48 18.76 6.80
C GLN A 24 9.85 19.87 5.81
N VAL A 25 10.30 21.00 6.33
CA VAL A 25 10.66 22.17 5.55
C VAL A 25 11.79 21.85 4.56
N GLY A 26 11.64 22.27 3.32
CA GLY A 26 12.67 22.16 2.28
C GLY A 26 12.67 20.88 1.45
N VAL A 27 11.63 20.04 1.54
CA VAL A 27 11.43 18.88 0.67
C VAL A 27 10.29 19.15 -0.32
N ASN A 28 10.60 19.10 -1.62
CA ASN A 28 9.56 19.14 -2.64
C ASN A 28 9.00 17.72 -2.86
N VAL A 29 7.95 17.37 -2.12
CA VAL A 29 7.31 16.04 -2.16
C VAL A 29 6.69 15.70 -3.52
N ASP A 30 6.52 16.69 -4.40
CA ASP A 30 6.01 16.51 -5.77
C ASP A 30 7.13 16.32 -6.81
N ALA A 31 8.40 16.45 -6.39
CA ALA A 31 9.52 16.17 -7.28
C ALA A 31 9.57 14.67 -7.64
N LYS A 32 9.67 14.37 -8.95
CA LYS A 32 9.75 13.00 -9.48
C LYS A 32 11.16 12.43 -9.30
N VAL A 33 11.44 11.89 -8.12
CA VAL A 33 12.78 11.41 -7.74
C VAL A 33 12.87 9.89 -7.51
N PHE A 34 11.74 9.19 -7.42
CA PHE A 34 11.68 7.76 -7.14
C PHE A 34 11.52 6.94 -8.41
N SER A 35 12.35 5.91 -8.58
CA SER A 35 12.24 4.99 -9.72
C SER A 35 11.06 4.04 -9.57
N THR A 36 10.29 3.88 -10.64
CA THR A 36 9.19 2.91 -10.74
C THR A 36 9.61 1.56 -11.31
N ASN A 37 10.87 1.39 -11.68
CA ASN A 37 11.36 0.19 -12.38
C ASN A 37 10.99 -1.12 -11.68
N ARG A 38 11.03 -1.16 -10.33
CA ARG A 38 10.65 -2.34 -9.55
C ARG A 38 9.16 -2.66 -9.73
N LEU A 39 8.29 -1.65 -9.59
CA LEU A 39 6.84 -1.79 -9.73
C LEU A 39 6.47 -2.23 -11.15
N ARG A 40 7.05 -1.58 -12.16
CA ARG A 40 6.86 -1.94 -13.58
C ARG A 40 7.30 -3.36 -13.87
N LYS A 41 8.44 -3.81 -13.32
CA LYS A 41 8.94 -5.18 -13.48
C LYS A 41 7.98 -6.22 -12.88
N VAL A 42 7.48 -5.98 -11.66
CA VAL A 42 6.50 -6.86 -11.01
C VAL A 42 5.24 -6.95 -11.87
N ALA A 43 4.69 -5.80 -12.30
CA ALA A 43 3.50 -5.77 -13.13
C ALA A 43 3.66 -6.53 -14.45
N LYS A 44 4.77 -6.30 -15.17
CA LYS A 44 5.08 -7.00 -16.42
C LYS A 44 5.24 -8.51 -16.23
N ASN A 45 5.91 -8.93 -15.17
CA ASN A 45 6.07 -10.34 -14.85
C ASN A 45 4.70 -11.01 -14.57
N ARG A 46 3.83 -10.31 -13.83
CA ARG A 46 2.48 -10.82 -13.55
C ARG A 46 1.61 -10.88 -14.80
N LEU A 47 1.63 -9.86 -15.64
CA LEU A 47 0.92 -9.86 -16.92
C LEU A 47 1.40 -11.00 -17.83
N GLY A 48 2.71 -11.24 -17.89
CA GLY A 48 3.27 -12.33 -18.68
C GLY A 48 2.97 -13.73 -18.13
N ALA A 49 2.68 -13.86 -16.83
CA ALA A 49 2.29 -15.12 -16.21
C ALA A 49 0.79 -15.39 -16.27
N MET A 50 -0.04 -14.40 -16.67
CA MET A 50 -1.46 -14.60 -16.86
C MET A 50 -1.70 -15.44 -18.12
N PRO A 51 -2.65 -16.41 -18.08
CA PRO A 51 -2.98 -17.19 -19.26
C PRO A 51 -3.47 -16.24 -20.36
N SER A 52 -2.88 -16.36 -21.53
CA SER A 52 -3.36 -15.66 -22.72
C SER A 52 -4.78 -16.14 -23.01
N THR A 53 -5.73 -15.22 -23.04
CA THR A 53 -7.09 -15.53 -23.45
C THR A 53 -7.10 -15.95 -24.91
N GLN A 54 -7.35 -17.23 -25.18
CA GLN A 54 -7.60 -17.67 -26.53
C GLN A 54 -8.90 -17.02 -27.05
N ALA A 55 -8.90 -16.62 -28.31
CA ALA A 55 -10.09 -16.05 -28.95
C ALA A 55 -11.29 -17.01 -28.77
N GLY A 56 -12.33 -16.54 -28.08
CA GLY A 56 -13.56 -17.31 -27.79
C GLY A 56 -13.74 -17.76 -26.34
N GLN A 57 -12.76 -17.63 -25.46
CA GLN A 57 -12.99 -17.85 -24.02
C GLN A 57 -13.63 -16.63 -23.37
N LYS A 58 -14.75 -16.85 -22.63
CA LYS A 58 -15.34 -15.81 -21.78
C LYS A 58 -14.40 -15.49 -20.65
N VAL A 59 -13.73 -14.34 -20.72
CA VAL A 59 -12.93 -13.80 -19.63
C VAL A 59 -13.85 -13.32 -18.53
N SER A 60 -13.60 -13.70 -17.28
CA SER A 60 -14.35 -13.16 -16.16
C SER A 60 -14.07 -11.65 -16.05
N VAL A 61 -15.07 -10.84 -15.66
CA VAL A 61 -14.92 -9.39 -15.45
C VAL A 61 -13.76 -9.09 -14.51
N SER A 62 -13.60 -9.89 -13.45
CA SER A 62 -12.51 -9.78 -12.50
C SER A 62 -11.11 -9.93 -13.13
N THR A 63 -10.93 -10.82 -14.10
CA THR A 63 -9.64 -11.00 -14.80
C THR A 63 -9.31 -9.76 -15.64
N THR A 64 -10.29 -9.18 -16.32
CA THR A 64 -10.10 -7.96 -17.12
C THR A 64 -9.74 -6.76 -16.25
N GLU A 65 -10.36 -6.61 -15.08
CA GLU A 65 -10.06 -5.53 -14.14
C GLU A 65 -8.63 -5.67 -13.59
N VAL A 66 -8.23 -6.88 -13.17
CA VAL A 66 -6.87 -7.16 -12.69
C VAL A 66 -5.84 -6.87 -13.79
N GLN A 67 -6.08 -7.32 -15.02
CA GLN A 67 -5.20 -7.02 -16.15
C GLN A 67 -5.09 -5.52 -16.41
N GLY A 68 -6.22 -4.79 -16.37
CA GLY A 68 -6.25 -3.35 -16.54
C GLY A 68 -5.42 -2.61 -15.48
N LYS A 69 -5.51 -3.01 -14.21
CA LYS A 69 -4.70 -2.43 -13.13
C LYS A 69 -3.22 -2.79 -13.25
N LEU A 70 -2.89 -4.02 -13.55
CA LEU A 70 -1.50 -4.43 -13.78
C LEU A 70 -0.88 -3.69 -14.98
N SER A 71 -1.65 -3.46 -16.05
CA SER A 71 -1.20 -2.65 -17.19
C SER A 71 -0.91 -1.21 -16.75
N GLN A 72 -1.76 -0.58 -15.93
CA GLN A 72 -1.50 0.75 -15.38
C GLN A 72 -0.17 0.80 -14.60
N PHE A 73 0.14 -0.24 -13.81
CA PHE A 73 1.43 -0.32 -13.11
C PHE A 73 2.61 -0.58 -14.06
N ALA A 74 2.40 -1.36 -15.13
CA ALA A 74 3.43 -1.62 -16.15
C ALA A 74 3.79 -0.37 -16.95
N ASP A 75 2.83 0.54 -17.12
CA ASP A 75 2.94 1.77 -17.91
C ASP A 75 3.21 3.02 -17.04
N LEU A 76 3.52 2.85 -15.75
CA LEU A 76 3.96 3.97 -14.92
C LEU A 76 5.14 4.70 -15.57
N GLU A 77 5.19 6.02 -15.41
CA GLU A 77 6.36 6.81 -15.78
C GLU A 77 7.63 6.27 -15.10
N ASP A 78 8.79 6.51 -15.68
CA ASP A 78 10.08 6.02 -15.13
C ASP A 78 10.36 6.51 -13.72
N THR A 79 9.84 7.68 -13.39
CA THR A 79 9.96 8.29 -12.07
C THR A 79 8.64 8.85 -11.57
N VAL A 80 8.44 8.75 -10.26
CA VAL A 80 7.25 9.30 -9.56
C VAL A 80 7.68 10.18 -8.39
N SER A 81 6.75 11.02 -7.94
CA SER A 81 6.92 11.85 -6.76
C SER A 81 6.66 11.04 -5.47
N PHE A 82 7.05 11.61 -4.32
CA PHE A 82 6.74 11.02 -3.02
C PHE A 82 5.23 10.96 -2.78
N ASN A 83 4.50 12.01 -3.13
CA ASN A 83 3.04 12.03 -3.02
C ASN A 83 2.37 10.94 -3.87
N GLN A 84 2.81 10.74 -5.10
CA GLN A 84 2.31 9.66 -5.95
C GLN A 84 2.60 8.29 -5.34
N LEU A 85 3.82 8.09 -4.84
CA LEU A 85 4.22 6.81 -4.23
C LEU A 85 3.42 6.49 -2.96
N THR A 86 3.17 7.49 -2.11
CA THR A 86 2.38 7.33 -0.89
C THR A 86 0.89 7.10 -1.18
N THR A 87 0.35 7.73 -2.23
CA THR A 87 -1.01 7.48 -2.71
C THR A 87 -1.17 6.05 -3.22
N LEU A 88 -0.26 5.60 -4.09
CA LEU A 88 -0.22 4.20 -4.56
C LEU A 88 -0.15 3.22 -3.38
N ARG A 89 0.70 3.51 -2.39
CA ARG A 89 0.83 2.68 -1.19
C ARG A 89 -0.47 2.60 -0.39
N LYS A 90 -1.16 3.72 -0.22
CA LYS A 90 -2.45 3.78 0.48
C LYS A 90 -3.54 2.95 -0.22
N ASP A 91 -3.64 3.05 -1.54
CA ASP A 91 -4.62 2.33 -2.33
C ASP A 91 -4.34 0.82 -2.34
N LEU A 92 -3.07 0.44 -2.49
CA LEU A 92 -2.63 -0.96 -2.39
C LEU A 92 -2.84 -1.51 -0.97
N GLY A 93 -2.62 -0.71 0.07
CA GLY A 93 -2.87 -1.11 1.46
C GLY A 93 -4.34 -1.45 1.69
N ARG A 94 -5.26 -0.67 1.12
CA ARG A 94 -6.69 -1.00 1.17
C ARG A 94 -6.97 -2.33 0.47
N ALA A 95 -6.45 -2.54 -0.73
CA ALA A 95 -6.62 -3.78 -1.47
C ALA A 95 -6.05 -5.00 -0.71
N ALA A 96 -4.89 -4.84 -0.09
CA ALA A 96 -4.20 -5.94 0.61
C ALA A 96 -4.90 -6.37 1.90
N TYR A 97 -5.49 -5.40 2.64
CA TYR A 97 -5.95 -5.65 4.01
C TYR A 97 -7.47 -5.60 4.19
N SER A 98 -8.22 -4.98 3.28
CA SER A 98 -9.68 -4.92 3.39
C SER A 98 -10.41 -6.10 2.77
N GLY A 99 -9.70 -6.94 2.01
CA GLY A 99 -10.33 -7.96 1.18
C GLY A 99 -11.23 -7.38 0.08
N ASP A 100 -11.17 -6.05 -0.11
CA ASP A 100 -11.98 -5.33 -1.06
C ASP A 100 -11.45 -5.56 -2.48
N MET A 101 -12.07 -6.50 -3.18
CA MET A 101 -11.75 -6.83 -4.57
C MET A 101 -12.07 -5.69 -5.55
N HIS A 102 -12.72 -4.61 -5.10
CA HIS A 102 -13.01 -3.43 -5.92
C HIS A 102 -11.76 -2.65 -6.34
N SER A 103 -10.60 -2.92 -5.71
CA SER A 103 -9.34 -2.31 -6.14
C SER A 103 -8.79 -2.86 -7.46
N GLY A 104 -9.35 -3.93 -8.00
CA GLY A 104 -8.87 -4.61 -9.22
C GLY A 104 -7.48 -5.24 -9.09
N VAL A 105 -6.95 -5.36 -7.87
CA VAL A 105 -5.67 -6.03 -7.60
C VAL A 105 -5.92 -7.11 -6.56
N ALA A 106 -5.51 -8.35 -6.84
CA ALA A 106 -5.60 -9.42 -5.87
C ALA A 106 -4.77 -9.08 -4.63
N SER A 107 -5.24 -9.44 -3.44
CA SER A 107 -4.59 -9.13 -2.15
C SER A 107 -3.11 -9.54 -2.14
N HIS A 108 -2.77 -10.70 -2.71
CA HIS A 108 -1.39 -11.17 -2.83
C HIS A 108 -0.53 -10.24 -3.69
N ASP A 109 -1.05 -9.80 -4.84
CA ASP A 109 -0.33 -8.88 -5.75
C ASP A 109 -0.18 -7.50 -5.10
N ALA A 110 -1.21 -7.02 -4.38
CA ALA A 110 -1.15 -5.79 -3.62
C ALA A 110 -0.04 -5.83 -2.56
N MET A 111 0.11 -6.94 -1.82
CA MET A 111 1.19 -7.12 -0.85
C MET A 111 2.57 -7.10 -1.52
N GLN A 112 2.72 -7.71 -2.70
CA GLN A 112 3.97 -7.68 -3.44
C GLN A 112 4.33 -6.26 -3.89
N PHE A 113 3.38 -5.49 -4.41
CA PHE A 113 3.61 -4.08 -4.76
C PHE A 113 3.94 -3.22 -3.54
N LEU A 114 3.27 -3.44 -2.40
CA LEU A 114 3.60 -2.75 -1.13
C LEU A 114 5.04 -3.02 -0.70
N SER A 115 5.48 -4.27 -0.78
CA SER A 115 6.87 -4.65 -0.47
C SER A 115 7.86 -3.92 -1.38
N GLU A 116 7.56 -3.81 -2.69
CA GLU A 116 8.45 -3.08 -3.60
C GLU A 116 8.45 -1.56 -3.35
N ILE A 117 7.34 -0.97 -2.95
CA ILE A 117 7.31 0.44 -2.52
C ILE A 117 8.18 0.63 -1.28
N ASP A 118 8.08 -0.25 -0.29
CA ASP A 118 8.91 -0.20 0.91
C ASP A 118 10.39 -0.35 0.55
N ASN A 119 10.76 -1.24 -0.37
CA ASN A 119 12.13 -1.39 -0.88
C ASN A 119 12.62 -0.11 -1.60
N ILE A 120 11.77 0.54 -2.40
CA ILE A 120 12.12 1.81 -3.05
C ILE A 120 12.43 2.90 -2.02
N LEU A 121 11.63 3.00 -0.97
CA LEU A 121 11.83 3.96 0.12
C LEU A 121 13.10 3.64 0.92
N ASP A 122 13.39 2.36 1.18
CA ASP A 122 14.60 1.91 1.87
C ASP A 122 15.88 2.23 1.10
N ASP A 123 15.89 1.92 -0.19
CA ASP A 123 17.03 2.21 -1.05
C ASP A 123 17.27 3.71 -1.15
N PHE A 124 16.19 4.50 -1.19
CA PHE A 124 16.30 5.96 -1.20
C PHE A 124 16.87 6.51 0.11
N VAL A 125 16.47 5.99 1.28
CA VAL A 125 17.02 6.41 2.58
C VAL A 125 18.52 6.10 2.68
N LYS A 126 18.96 4.97 2.11
CA LYS A 126 20.41 4.60 2.08
C LYS A 126 21.21 5.57 1.21
N ALA A 127 20.67 5.93 0.04
CA ALA A 127 21.34 6.80 -0.93
C ALA A 127 20.31 7.75 -1.58
N PRO A 128 20.01 8.93 -0.98
CA PRO A 128 19.01 9.86 -1.48
C PRO A 128 19.49 10.54 -2.76
N ARG A 129 19.22 9.93 -3.89
CA ARG A 129 19.57 10.43 -5.23
C ARG A 129 18.34 10.43 -6.14
N VAL A 130 18.32 11.39 -7.05
CA VAL A 130 17.33 11.40 -8.13
C VAL A 130 17.51 10.14 -8.98
N ALA A 131 16.42 9.38 -9.18
CA ALA A 131 16.44 8.16 -9.98
C ALA A 131 16.80 8.45 -11.45
N LYS A 132 17.33 7.44 -12.14
CA LYS A 132 17.54 7.47 -13.60
C LYS A 132 16.20 7.73 -14.29
N GLY A 133 16.16 8.66 -15.24
CA GLY A 133 14.93 9.09 -15.91
C GLY A 133 14.26 10.33 -15.30
N GLY A 134 14.63 10.72 -14.08
CA GLY A 134 14.15 11.97 -13.46
C GLY A 134 14.99 13.19 -13.82
N PRO A 135 14.43 14.40 -13.66
CA PRO A 135 15.17 15.65 -13.80
C PRO A 135 16.36 15.70 -12.82
N GLY A 136 17.58 15.82 -13.32
CA GLY A 136 18.79 15.79 -12.48
C GLY A 136 19.22 14.38 -12.05
N ALA A 137 18.97 13.35 -12.86
CA ALA A 137 19.28 11.95 -12.57
C ALA A 137 20.68 11.75 -11.97
N GLY A 138 20.77 11.01 -10.87
CA GLY A 138 21.99 10.74 -10.12
C GLY A 138 22.42 11.85 -9.16
N GLN A 139 21.78 13.03 -9.19
CA GLN A 139 22.06 14.12 -8.27
C GLN A 139 21.70 13.71 -6.83
N MET A 140 22.58 14.03 -5.89
CA MET A 140 22.33 13.84 -4.46
C MET A 140 21.27 14.83 -3.98
N LEU A 141 20.32 14.34 -3.21
CA LEU A 141 19.27 15.15 -2.60
C LEU A 141 19.65 15.60 -1.19
N PRO A 142 19.15 16.75 -0.72
CA PRO A 142 19.39 17.23 0.63
C PRO A 142 19.00 16.20 1.70
N GLN A 143 19.68 16.25 2.85
CA GLN A 143 19.45 15.32 3.97
C GLN A 143 18.01 15.36 4.53
N ASN A 144 17.27 16.46 4.30
CA ASN A 144 15.88 16.57 4.71
C ASN A 144 15.00 15.50 4.09
N TRP A 145 15.31 15.04 2.88
CA TRP A 145 14.62 13.90 2.25
C TRP A 145 14.72 12.63 3.09
N LYS A 146 15.90 12.33 3.60
CA LYS A 146 16.12 11.17 4.46
C LYS A 146 15.28 11.24 5.73
N LYS A 147 15.20 12.43 6.35
CA LYS A 147 14.38 12.66 7.55
C LYS A 147 12.88 12.50 7.25
N THR A 148 12.42 13.08 6.14
CA THR A 148 11.00 12.98 5.72
C THR A 148 10.57 11.55 5.49
N ILE A 149 11.34 10.78 4.73
CA ILE A 149 11.02 9.37 4.45
C ILE A 149 11.15 8.50 5.71
N GLY A 150 12.17 8.75 6.53
CA GLY A 150 12.33 8.06 7.81
C GLY A 150 11.16 8.32 8.76
N GLY A 151 10.68 9.57 8.84
CA GLY A 151 9.49 9.94 9.60
C GLY A 151 8.22 9.26 9.09
N PHE A 152 8.01 9.25 7.78
CA PHE A 152 6.89 8.55 7.15
C PHE A 152 6.92 7.04 7.42
N ARG A 153 8.09 6.39 7.32
CA ARG A 153 8.23 4.97 7.62
C ARG A 153 7.96 4.66 9.09
N SER A 154 8.50 5.46 10.00
CA SER A 154 8.22 5.31 11.43
C SER A 154 6.73 5.44 11.74
N ALA A 155 6.01 6.37 11.08
CA ALA A 155 4.56 6.49 11.21
C ALA A 155 3.82 5.27 10.66
N ASN A 156 4.26 4.73 9.51
CA ASN A 156 3.70 3.49 8.94
C ASN A 156 3.89 2.29 9.87
N ASP A 157 5.09 2.12 10.43
CA ASP A 157 5.39 1.02 11.32
C ASP A 157 4.58 1.12 12.61
N MET A 158 4.44 2.33 13.17
CA MET A 158 3.58 2.56 14.32
C MET A 158 2.12 2.20 14.00
N TYR A 159 1.60 2.64 12.84
CA TYR A 159 0.24 2.31 12.42
C TYR A 159 0.05 0.81 12.24
N LYS A 160 0.97 0.15 11.53
CA LYS A 160 0.89 -1.29 11.24
C LYS A 160 0.86 -2.13 12.53
N HIS A 161 1.73 -1.80 13.48
CA HIS A 161 1.82 -2.55 14.74
C HIS A 161 0.75 -2.14 15.76
N GLY A 162 0.35 -0.87 15.77
CA GLY A 162 -0.64 -0.37 16.72
C GLY A 162 -2.08 -0.67 16.34
N ILE A 163 -2.40 -0.80 15.04
CA ILE A 163 -3.79 -1.08 14.61
C ILE A 163 -4.17 -2.56 14.79
N GLN A 164 -3.22 -3.49 14.75
CA GLN A 164 -3.50 -4.91 14.79
C GLN A 164 -4.26 -5.34 16.06
N PRO A 165 -3.86 -4.94 17.28
CA PRO A 165 -4.61 -5.27 18.50
C PRO A 165 -6.07 -4.82 18.46
N PHE A 166 -6.36 -3.66 17.87
CA PHE A 166 -7.74 -3.18 17.74
C PHE A 166 -8.54 -4.02 16.76
N LYS A 167 -7.95 -4.41 15.65
CA LYS A 167 -8.58 -5.31 14.66
C LYS A 167 -8.92 -6.65 15.30
N ASP A 168 -7.99 -7.23 16.02
CA ASP A 168 -8.18 -8.53 16.67
C ASP A 168 -9.33 -8.48 17.70
N ILE A 169 -9.35 -7.45 18.56
CA ILE A 169 -10.41 -7.26 19.55
C ILE A 169 -11.77 -7.02 18.90
N LEU A 170 -11.83 -6.16 17.87
CA LEU A 170 -13.08 -5.87 17.17
C LEU A 170 -13.60 -7.10 16.44
N THR A 171 -12.73 -7.85 15.76
CA THR A 171 -13.12 -9.09 15.08
C THR A 171 -13.63 -10.12 16.07
N GLU A 172 -12.97 -10.31 17.20
CA GLU A 172 -13.41 -11.22 18.25
C GLU A 172 -14.76 -10.82 18.85
N SER A 173 -14.97 -9.52 19.12
CA SER A 173 -16.23 -8.99 19.64
C SER A 173 -17.39 -9.19 18.67
N ILE A 174 -17.19 -8.84 17.39
CA ILE A 174 -18.20 -9.02 16.33
C ILE A 174 -18.53 -10.51 16.16
N THR A 175 -17.52 -11.37 16.12
CA THR A 175 -17.70 -12.81 15.99
C THR A 175 -18.50 -13.38 17.16
N LYS A 176 -18.18 -13.00 18.40
CA LYS A 176 -18.93 -13.43 19.60
C LYS A 176 -20.39 -12.97 19.56
N ASP A 177 -20.65 -11.75 19.11
CA ASP A 177 -22.02 -11.21 19.02
C ASP A 177 -22.84 -11.90 17.93
N LEU A 178 -22.25 -12.18 16.77
CA LEU A 178 -22.89 -12.91 15.68
C LEU A 178 -23.21 -14.36 16.09
N LEU A 179 -22.30 -15.03 16.78
CA LEU A 179 -22.53 -16.39 17.30
C LEU A 179 -23.64 -16.40 18.36
N LYS A 180 -23.68 -15.43 19.29
CA LYS A 180 -24.75 -15.33 20.30
C LYS A 180 -26.13 -15.11 19.70
N ARG A 181 -26.21 -14.38 18.59
CA ARG A 181 -27.47 -14.10 17.88
C ARG A 181 -27.93 -15.26 16.97
N GLY A 182 -27.13 -16.33 16.85
CA GLY A 182 -27.43 -17.44 15.93
C GLY A 182 -27.41 -17.03 14.45
N ALA A 183 -26.87 -15.83 14.14
CA ALA A 183 -26.92 -15.26 12.80
C ALA A 183 -25.94 -15.93 11.82
N VAL A 184 -24.90 -16.62 12.33
CA VAL A 184 -23.88 -17.28 11.50
C VAL A 184 -23.44 -18.59 12.13
N GLN A 185 -23.30 -19.65 11.34
CA GLN A 185 -22.70 -20.89 11.82
C GLN A 185 -21.17 -20.75 11.95
N PRO A 186 -20.52 -21.39 12.95
CA PRO A 186 -19.07 -21.29 13.14
C PRO A 186 -18.25 -21.60 11.90
N SER A 187 -18.72 -22.50 11.03
CA SER A 187 -18.08 -22.88 9.77
C SER A 187 -18.04 -21.75 8.72
N MET A 188 -18.93 -20.75 8.82
CA MET A 188 -18.95 -19.61 7.88
C MET A 188 -17.94 -18.53 8.25
N ILE A 189 -17.47 -18.49 9.51
CA ILE A 189 -16.52 -17.49 9.99
C ILE A 189 -15.09 -17.85 9.60
N VAL A 190 -14.76 -19.15 9.56
CA VAL A 190 -13.42 -19.65 9.22
C VAL A 190 -13.04 -19.39 7.75
N GLY A 191 -14.02 -19.21 6.87
CA GLY A 191 -13.78 -18.90 5.45
C GLY A 191 -13.67 -17.40 5.12
N ALA A 192 -13.91 -16.50 6.10
CA ALA A 192 -13.92 -15.05 5.92
C ALA A 192 -12.72 -14.34 6.59
N LEU A 193 -11.87 -15.08 7.31
CA LEU A 193 -10.61 -14.62 7.92
C LEU A 193 -9.42 -15.03 7.04
#